data_bb65f9408eaefdf29401648cf37a7d1b
#
_entry.id   bb65f9408eaefdf29401648cf37a7d1b
#
_cell.length_a   1.000
_cell.length_b   1.000
_cell.length_c   1.000
_cell.angle_alpha   90.00
_cell.angle_beta   90.00
_cell.angle_gamma   90.00
#
_symmetry.space_group_name_H-M   'P 1'
#
loop_
_entity.id
_entity.type
_entity.pdbx_description
1 polymer ?
#
loop_
_entity_poly.entity_id
_entity_poly.type
_entity_poly.pdbx_seq_one_letter_code
_entity_poly.pdbx_strand_id
1 'polypeptide(L)'
;MIRNHSQVAGTLVSLAAGTLAAALASAAVPALAAVPALAAQQTLAAQISVSPTPASGTPQLAPNGKVEQVRQLVKCGTRMYAVGSFTKISQGTQVFTRRNAFSFRATAPYTVSNWRPGVNGEVNSIAFKRGHCRSAYLGGTFTRVHGTRAKNIVKVNTSTGAVRKRFARRADNTVETIVVHRRHVLVGGFFKSINRSGRNYYASLNSRTGHDDRYLRLHVSGHYSFPGVQPNRTRIYNQQLSPLGRRLLVEGDFTRVHRTHREQIFMLRLRRTRARVTRWRSAEFFGSCADSEPFYVHAASWSPDSSTIYIAANGFKPFNNSSSAPRTGLCDAASAFPSGNRKVHHKWINYTGCDSLFSTAANSSTAFFGGHERWADNPDGCNVAGPGAISALGMGGFVPSTGALLLNSGGTAGLYSRSRGLGADDMLITSQGLWIASDNFDADVTGFDKCGGQSGHAGICFLPNA
;
A
#
# COMPACT_ATOMS: atom_id res chain seq x y z
N MET A 1 -39.59 -46.03 -24.14
CA MET A 1 -40.54 -46.80 -23.31
C MET A 1 -41.01 -45.83 -22.23
N ILE A 2 -42.18 -45.18 -22.39
CA ILE A 2 -43.52 -45.61 -21.98
C ILE A 2 -43.55 -45.66 -20.45
N ARG A 3 -44.30 -44.90 -19.67
CA ARG A 3 -45.66 -44.29 -19.57
C ARG A 3 -45.74 -43.63 -18.20
N ASN A 4 -46.32 -42.50 -17.99
CA ASN A 4 -47.75 -42.06 -17.95
C ASN A 4 -48.45 -42.16 -16.58
N HIS A 5 -49.05 -41.05 -16.21
CA HIS A 5 -50.32 -40.81 -15.48
C HIS A 5 -50.30 -40.93 -13.94
N SER A 6 -50.93 -40.07 -13.16
CA SER A 6 -52.33 -39.67 -13.21
C SER A 6 -52.63 -38.44 -12.35
N GLN A 7 -53.61 -37.69 -12.78
CA GLN A 7 -54.41 -36.67 -12.07
C GLN A 7 -55.37 -37.30 -11.08
N VAL A 8 -55.87 -36.50 -10.11
CA VAL A 8 -57.27 -36.47 -9.58
C VAL A 8 -57.37 -35.18 -8.75
N ALA A 9 -58.11 -34.11 -9.14
CA ALA A 9 -59.54 -33.80 -8.92
C ALA A 9 -59.84 -33.76 -7.39
N GLY A 10 -60.20 -32.67 -6.73
CA GLY A 10 -61.23 -31.69 -6.90
C GLY A 10 -62.31 -31.88 -5.86
N THR A 11 -62.63 -30.88 -5.04
CA THR A 11 -63.99 -30.76 -4.48
C THR A 11 -64.25 -29.30 -4.02
N LEU A 12 -65.18 -28.65 -4.64
CA LEU A 12 -65.90 -27.44 -4.23
C LEU A 12 -66.97 -27.79 -3.19
N VAL A 13 -67.12 -26.96 -2.16
CA VAL A 13 -68.39 -26.88 -1.41
C VAL A 13 -68.72 -25.40 -1.17
N SER A 14 -69.95 -25.06 -1.52
CA SER A 14 -70.59 -23.76 -1.54
C SER A 14 -71.34 -23.41 -0.25
N LEU A 15 -71.52 -22.08 -0.04
CA LEU A 15 -72.65 -21.34 0.50
C LEU A 15 -73.21 -21.60 1.89
N ALA A 16 -73.17 -20.51 2.70
CA ALA A 16 -74.44 -20.04 3.33
C ALA A 16 -74.31 -18.55 3.68
N ALA A 17 -75.26 -17.78 3.18
CA ALA A 17 -75.48 -16.37 3.53
C ALA A 17 -76.26 -16.25 4.86
N GLY A 18 -75.89 -15.28 5.67
CA GLY A 18 -76.64 -14.91 6.85
C GLY A 18 -76.51 -13.41 7.08
N THR A 19 -77.60 -12.73 6.70
CA THR A 19 -77.86 -11.32 7.00
C THR A 19 -78.22 -11.13 8.48
N LEU A 20 -77.55 -10.18 9.18
CA LEU A 20 -78.15 -9.51 10.36
C LEU A 20 -77.67 -8.07 10.53
N ALA A 21 -78.57 -7.28 10.97
CA ALA A 21 -78.78 -5.86 10.93
C ALA A 21 -77.76 -4.97 11.64
N ALA A 22 -77.79 -3.75 11.21
CA ALA A 22 -77.08 -2.56 11.66
C ALA A 22 -77.26 -2.23 13.16
N ALA A 23 -76.14 -1.83 13.79
CA ALA A 23 -76.14 -0.95 14.94
C ALA A 23 -75.07 0.15 14.73
N LEU A 24 -75.51 1.35 14.49
CA LEU A 24 -74.69 2.57 14.46
C LEU A 24 -74.17 2.87 15.86
N ALA A 25 -72.90 2.66 16.11
CA ALA A 25 -72.16 3.19 17.22
C ALA A 25 -71.15 4.19 16.68
N SER A 26 -71.39 5.47 16.92
CA SER A 26 -70.45 6.57 16.71
C SER A 26 -69.24 6.43 17.62
N ALA A 27 -68.14 5.90 17.10
CA ALA A 27 -66.88 5.90 17.80
C ALA A 27 -66.07 7.15 17.39
N ALA A 28 -65.74 7.97 18.39
CA ALA A 28 -64.85 9.12 18.28
C ALA A 28 -63.51 8.68 17.76
N VAL A 29 -63.05 9.32 16.68
CA VAL A 29 -61.71 9.12 16.11
C VAL A 29 -60.71 9.76 17.08
N PRO A 30 -59.79 9.04 17.67
CA PRO A 30 -58.68 9.67 18.41
C PRO A 30 -57.79 10.43 17.43
N ALA A 31 -57.55 11.70 17.70
CA ALA A 31 -56.57 12.50 16.98
C ALA A 31 -55.23 11.79 17.01
N LEU A 32 -54.74 11.39 15.83
CA LEU A 32 -53.36 10.95 15.67
C LEU A 32 -52.46 12.13 16.08
N ALA A 33 -51.83 12.01 17.26
CA ALA A 33 -50.71 12.86 17.63
C ALA A 33 -49.63 12.72 16.55
N ALA A 34 -49.32 13.82 15.87
CA ALA A 34 -48.21 13.91 14.95
C ALA A 34 -46.94 13.55 15.72
N VAL A 35 -46.38 12.40 15.48
CA VAL A 35 -45.03 12.06 15.93
C VAL A 35 -44.09 13.07 15.26
N PRO A 36 -43.34 13.88 16.04
CA PRO A 36 -42.36 14.75 15.41
C PRO A 36 -41.42 13.87 14.62
N ALA A 37 -41.30 14.11 13.32
CA ALA A 37 -40.26 13.52 12.49
C ALA A 37 -38.93 13.84 13.18
N LEU A 38 -38.29 12.83 13.78
CA LEU A 38 -36.89 12.95 14.15
C LEU A 38 -36.20 13.35 12.86
N ALA A 39 -35.79 14.59 12.74
CA ALA A 39 -34.81 15.01 11.77
C ALA A 39 -33.63 14.10 11.99
N ALA A 40 -33.41 13.16 11.04
CA ALA A 40 -32.21 12.39 10.99
C ALA A 40 -31.09 13.41 11.00
N GLN A 41 -30.37 13.50 12.14
CA GLN A 41 -29.10 14.19 12.17
C GLN A 41 -28.27 13.52 11.08
N GLN A 42 -28.09 14.20 9.96
CA GLN A 42 -27.10 13.87 8.98
C GLN A 42 -25.79 13.97 9.74
N THR A 43 -25.33 12.86 10.29
CA THR A 43 -23.93 12.72 10.70
C THR A 43 -23.15 13.10 9.46
N LEU A 44 -22.46 14.24 9.50
CA LEU A 44 -21.52 14.65 8.48
C LEU A 44 -20.70 13.40 8.14
N ALA A 45 -20.85 12.92 6.91
CA ALA A 45 -20.09 11.75 6.47
C ALA A 45 -18.63 12.06 6.73
N ALA A 46 -17.93 11.15 7.41
CA ALA A 46 -16.53 11.35 7.73
C ALA A 46 -15.78 11.65 6.44
N GLN A 47 -15.12 12.77 6.37
CA GLN A 47 -14.42 13.23 5.18
C GLN A 47 -12.98 12.72 5.17
N ILE A 48 -12.46 12.57 4.00
CA ILE A 48 -11.03 12.27 3.77
C ILE A 48 -10.17 13.39 4.38
N SER A 49 -9.10 13.04 5.06
CA SER A 49 -8.26 13.98 5.82
C SER A 49 -7.29 14.82 4.99
N VAL A 50 -7.33 14.69 3.66
CA VAL A 50 -6.49 15.47 2.75
C VAL A 50 -7.35 16.13 1.67
N SER A 51 -6.88 17.27 1.19
CA SER A 51 -7.48 17.97 0.06
C SER A 51 -7.36 17.14 -1.22
N PRO A 52 -8.40 17.05 -2.06
CA PRO A 52 -8.30 16.48 -3.39
C PRO A 52 -7.46 17.35 -4.34
N THR A 53 -7.21 18.61 -3.97
CA THR A 53 -6.41 19.54 -4.77
C THR A 53 -4.95 19.44 -4.35
N PRO A 54 -4.05 18.98 -5.25
CA PRO A 54 -2.64 18.89 -4.94
C PRO A 54 -1.98 20.25 -4.81
N ALA A 55 -0.93 20.30 -3.98
CA ALA A 55 -0.10 21.49 -3.88
C ALA A 55 0.68 21.72 -5.18
N SER A 56 0.68 22.96 -5.66
CA SER A 56 1.47 23.37 -6.80
C SER A 56 2.97 23.47 -6.47
N GLY A 57 3.81 23.37 -7.51
CA GLY A 57 5.25 23.62 -7.41
C GLY A 57 6.08 22.48 -6.82
N THR A 58 5.51 21.30 -6.55
CA THR A 58 6.29 20.12 -6.23
C THR A 58 7.17 19.69 -7.40
N PRO A 59 8.39 19.15 -7.15
CA PRO A 59 9.18 18.56 -8.23
C PRO A 59 8.48 17.34 -8.82
N GLN A 60 8.73 17.06 -10.08
CA GLN A 60 8.15 15.94 -10.82
C GLN A 60 9.18 15.25 -11.72
N LEU A 61 8.87 14.09 -12.23
CA LEU A 61 9.64 13.44 -13.29
C LEU A 61 9.55 14.30 -14.58
N ALA A 62 10.71 14.56 -15.19
CA ALA A 62 10.73 15.30 -16.44
C ALA A 62 10.40 14.38 -17.62
N PRO A 63 9.57 14.81 -18.59
CA PRO A 63 9.31 14.05 -19.80
C PRO A 63 10.61 13.77 -20.56
N ASN A 64 10.87 12.50 -20.89
CA ASN A 64 12.07 12.09 -21.62
C ASN A 64 11.85 10.91 -22.57
N GLY A 65 10.59 10.53 -22.81
CA GLY A 65 10.19 9.41 -23.66
C GLY A 65 10.49 8.02 -23.05
N LYS A 66 10.81 7.95 -21.76
CA LYS A 66 11.07 6.71 -21.02
C LYS A 66 10.11 6.54 -19.86
N VAL A 67 9.81 5.30 -19.52
CA VAL A 67 9.13 4.98 -18.28
C VAL A 67 10.11 5.16 -17.14
N GLU A 68 9.84 6.11 -16.27
CA GLU A 68 10.61 6.45 -15.08
C GLU A 68 9.69 6.40 -13.85
N GLN A 69 10.26 6.22 -12.65
CA GLN A 69 9.51 5.99 -11.43
C GLN A 69 10.22 6.56 -10.20
N VAL A 70 9.45 7.18 -9.32
CA VAL A 70 9.84 7.44 -7.94
C VAL A 70 9.31 6.29 -7.09
N ARG A 71 10.21 5.50 -6.50
CA ARG A 71 9.85 4.30 -5.74
C ARG A 71 9.66 4.54 -4.25
N GLN A 72 10.30 5.55 -3.70
CA GLN A 72 10.18 5.85 -2.29
C GLN A 72 10.41 7.33 -2.00
N LEU A 73 9.58 7.85 -1.09
CA LEU A 73 9.71 9.18 -0.50
C LEU A 73 10.00 9.08 1.00
N VAL A 74 11.02 9.78 1.49
CA VAL A 74 11.36 9.81 2.92
C VAL A 74 11.65 11.23 3.37
N LYS A 75 10.96 11.68 4.41
CA LYS A 75 11.25 12.97 5.05
C LYS A 75 12.33 12.82 6.11
N CYS A 76 13.37 13.63 6.04
CA CYS A 76 14.35 13.76 7.11
C CYS A 76 14.66 15.24 7.40
N GLY A 77 14.31 15.69 8.59
CA GLY A 77 14.35 17.10 8.95
C GLY A 77 13.40 17.93 8.06
N THR A 78 13.95 19.00 7.47
CA THR A 78 13.20 19.91 6.58
C THR A 78 13.22 19.47 5.11
N ARG A 79 13.80 18.29 4.80
CA ARG A 79 13.96 17.82 3.42
C ARG A 79 13.16 16.56 3.17
N MET A 80 12.61 16.51 1.96
CA MET A 80 12.10 15.31 1.32
C MET A 80 13.21 14.72 0.45
N TYR A 81 13.34 13.41 0.47
CA TYR A 81 14.25 12.62 -0.36
C TYR A 81 13.42 11.69 -1.23
N ALA A 82 13.71 11.71 -2.52
CA ALA A 82 13.07 10.86 -3.51
C ALA A 82 14.11 9.94 -4.15
N VAL A 83 13.79 8.66 -4.26
CA VAL A 83 14.62 7.66 -4.92
C VAL A 83 13.79 6.81 -5.86
N GLY A 84 14.43 6.23 -6.88
CA GLY A 84 13.72 5.43 -7.87
C GLY A 84 14.59 5.07 -9.08
N SER A 85 13.92 5.00 -10.23
CA SER A 85 14.53 4.79 -11.54
C SER A 85 14.19 5.98 -12.43
N PHE A 86 15.04 6.99 -12.45
CA PHE A 86 14.86 8.22 -13.22
C PHE A 86 16.19 8.90 -13.55
N THR A 87 16.16 9.77 -14.56
CA THR A 87 17.36 10.49 -15.04
C THR A 87 17.24 11.99 -14.86
N LYS A 88 16.06 12.54 -15.03
CA LYS A 88 15.77 13.98 -14.95
C LYS A 88 14.49 14.23 -14.15
N ILE A 89 14.49 15.37 -13.47
CA ILE A 89 13.29 15.90 -12.79
C ILE A 89 13.10 17.34 -13.24
N SER A 90 11.88 17.85 -13.11
CA SER A 90 11.57 19.27 -13.36
C SER A 90 10.88 19.91 -12.15
N GLN A 91 10.97 21.21 -12.05
CA GLN A 91 10.22 22.05 -11.11
C GLN A 91 9.91 23.38 -11.80
N GLY A 92 8.66 23.67 -12.09
CA GLY A 92 8.28 24.73 -12.99
C GLY A 92 8.97 24.54 -14.35
N THR A 93 9.60 25.59 -14.88
CA THR A 93 10.34 25.55 -16.15
C THR A 93 11.75 24.98 -16.03
N GLN A 94 12.25 24.76 -14.82
CA GLN A 94 13.62 24.29 -14.61
C GLN A 94 13.70 22.76 -14.69
N VAL A 95 14.69 22.25 -15.44
CA VAL A 95 15.00 20.84 -15.57
C VAL A 95 16.35 20.54 -14.91
N PHE A 96 16.38 19.51 -14.07
CA PHE A 96 17.57 19.10 -13.32
C PHE A 96 17.97 17.67 -13.70
N THR A 97 19.25 17.45 -14.00
CA THR A 97 19.79 16.09 -14.08
C THR A 97 19.91 15.53 -12.68
N ARG A 98 19.09 14.52 -12.37
CA ARG A 98 19.05 13.81 -11.09
C ARG A 98 18.90 12.32 -11.37
N ARG A 99 19.98 11.57 -11.18
CA ARG A 99 19.98 10.12 -11.48
C ARG A 99 19.61 9.34 -10.23
N ASN A 100 18.42 8.79 -10.22
CA ASN A 100 17.90 7.79 -9.28
C ASN A 100 17.80 8.23 -7.81
N ALA A 101 18.21 9.45 -7.47
CA ALA A 101 18.07 10.03 -6.15
C ALA A 101 18.26 11.55 -6.16
N PHE A 102 17.40 12.27 -5.46
CA PHE A 102 17.51 13.70 -5.19
C PHE A 102 16.80 14.09 -3.90
N SER A 103 16.89 15.35 -3.50
CA SER A 103 16.13 15.89 -2.37
C SER A 103 15.66 17.32 -2.66
N PHE A 104 14.62 17.73 -1.96
CA PHE A 104 14.01 19.04 -2.04
C PHE A 104 13.47 19.47 -0.67
N ARG A 105 13.05 20.72 -0.50
CA ARG A 105 12.40 21.17 0.73
C ARG A 105 11.04 20.49 0.89
N ALA A 106 10.74 20.00 2.09
CA ALA A 106 9.46 19.33 2.37
C ALA A 106 8.28 20.32 2.52
N THR A 107 8.53 21.63 2.37
CA THR A 107 7.53 22.71 2.47
C THR A 107 7.69 23.63 1.25
N ALA A 108 6.61 24.33 0.88
CA ALA A 108 6.65 25.31 -0.19
C ALA A 108 7.84 26.29 -0.03
N PRO A 109 8.46 26.71 -1.11
CA PRO A 109 8.21 26.39 -2.52
C PRO A 109 8.83 25.07 -3.02
N TYR A 110 9.07 24.10 -2.16
CA TYR A 110 9.58 22.74 -2.45
C TYR A 110 10.92 22.71 -3.21
N THR A 111 11.75 23.70 -3.04
CA THR A 111 12.98 23.94 -3.81
C THR A 111 13.88 22.71 -3.88
N VAL A 112 14.22 22.31 -5.08
CA VAL A 112 15.16 21.21 -5.37
C VAL A 112 16.54 21.55 -4.83
N SER A 113 17.15 20.64 -4.07
CA SER A 113 18.45 20.86 -3.47
C SER A 113 19.62 20.46 -4.38
N ASN A 114 20.82 20.86 -4.01
CA ASN A 114 22.04 20.49 -4.73
C ASN A 114 22.47 19.04 -4.47
N TRP A 115 21.81 18.32 -3.55
CA TRP A 115 22.17 16.94 -3.28
C TRP A 115 21.86 16.03 -4.48
N ARG A 116 22.91 15.43 -5.01
CA ARG A 116 22.87 14.54 -6.18
C ARG A 116 23.95 13.46 -6.01
N PRO A 117 23.64 12.31 -5.43
CA PRO A 117 24.63 11.26 -5.24
C PRO A 117 25.06 10.58 -6.55
N GLY A 118 24.36 10.82 -7.67
CA GLY A 118 24.71 10.28 -8.98
C GLY A 118 24.81 8.74 -8.95
N VAL A 119 23.68 8.10 -8.70
CA VAL A 119 23.57 6.63 -8.65
C VAL A 119 23.39 6.10 -10.08
N ASN A 120 24.19 5.11 -10.50
CA ASN A 120 24.17 4.61 -11.89
C ASN A 120 23.15 3.52 -12.18
N GLY A 121 22.36 3.12 -11.21
CA GLY A 121 21.26 2.14 -11.32
C GLY A 121 20.13 2.51 -10.37
N GLU A 122 19.05 1.78 -10.47
CA GLU A 122 17.86 2.00 -9.68
C GLU A 122 18.11 1.97 -8.16
N VAL A 123 17.44 2.86 -7.45
CA VAL A 123 17.43 2.91 -5.99
C VAL A 123 16.02 2.56 -5.51
N ASN A 124 15.89 1.38 -4.89
CA ASN A 124 14.61 0.89 -4.39
C ASN A 124 14.27 1.46 -3.02
N SER A 125 15.30 1.74 -2.22
CA SER A 125 15.06 2.19 -0.84
C SER A 125 16.09 3.18 -0.35
N ILE A 126 15.62 4.18 0.41
CA ILE A 126 16.42 5.12 1.18
C ILE A 126 16.01 5.11 2.64
N ALA A 127 16.98 5.06 3.55
CA ALA A 127 16.68 5.05 4.98
C ALA A 127 17.65 5.94 5.78
N PHE A 128 17.11 6.50 6.85
CA PHE A 128 17.86 7.36 7.80
C PHE A 128 17.84 6.77 9.20
N LYS A 129 18.88 7.02 9.94
CA LYS A 129 18.83 6.81 11.38
C LYS A 129 17.95 7.90 12.00
N ARG A 130 16.95 7.51 12.80
CA ARG A 130 16.01 8.44 13.45
C ARG A 130 16.77 9.61 14.11
N GLY A 131 16.36 10.83 13.80
CA GLY A 131 16.97 12.08 14.29
C GLY A 131 18.32 12.44 13.65
N HIS A 132 18.80 11.69 12.66
CA HIS A 132 20.12 11.90 12.05
C HIS A 132 20.06 11.96 10.53
N CYS A 133 19.93 13.16 9.98
CA CYS A 133 19.79 13.38 8.53
C CYS A 133 21.14 13.60 7.78
N ARG A 134 22.30 13.55 8.46
CA ARG A 134 23.60 13.80 7.82
C ARG A 134 24.11 12.64 6.96
N SER A 135 23.47 11.50 7.00
CA SER A 135 23.81 10.34 6.17
C SER A 135 22.55 9.52 5.87
N ALA A 136 22.44 9.03 4.65
CA ALA A 136 21.40 8.10 4.21
C ALA A 136 22.02 6.75 3.82
N TYR A 137 21.24 5.69 3.91
CA TYR A 137 21.54 4.37 3.36
C TYR A 137 20.69 4.19 2.12
N LEU A 138 21.31 3.76 1.00
CA LEU A 138 20.63 3.49 -0.26
C LEU A 138 20.76 2.01 -0.58
N GLY A 139 19.68 1.40 -1.05
CA GLY A 139 19.61 0.03 -1.56
C GLY A 139 18.99 0.01 -2.96
N GLY A 140 19.41 -0.92 -3.83
CA GLY A 140 18.90 -1.01 -5.19
C GLY A 140 19.67 -1.99 -6.06
N THR A 141 19.77 -1.67 -7.37
CA THR A 141 20.45 -2.49 -8.39
C THR A 141 21.72 -1.81 -8.95
N PHE A 142 22.22 -0.80 -8.31
CA PHE A 142 23.35 0.02 -8.77
C PHE A 142 24.73 -0.65 -8.52
N THR A 143 25.74 -0.17 -9.27
CA THR A 143 27.14 -0.60 -9.12
C THR A 143 28.09 0.51 -8.76
N ARG A 144 27.70 1.78 -8.95
CA ARG A 144 28.47 2.98 -8.60
C ARG A 144 27.58 4.07 -8.02
N VAL A 145 28.12 4.80 -7.06
CA VAL A 145 27.50 6.00 -6.45
C VAL A 145 28.58 7.07 -6.31
N HIS A 146 28.29 8.28 -6.79
CA HIS A 146 29.23 9.41 -6.79
C HIS A 146 30.63 8.99 -7.32
N GLY A 147 30.65 8.29 -8.46
CA GLY A 147 31.89 7.75 -9.05
C GLY A 147 32.52 6.56 -8.30
N THR A 148 32.17 6.31 -7.06
CA THR A 148 32.75 5.26 -6.22
C THR A 148 32.05 3.92 -6.44
N ARG A 149 32.80 2.80 -6.53
CA ARG A 149 32.24 1.47 -6.58
C ARG A 149 31.44 1.14 -5.32
N ALA A 150 30.16 0.83 -5.50
CA ALA A 150 29.24 0.43 -4.44
C ALA A 150 28.17 -0.47 -5.07
N LYS A 151 28.10 -1.73 -4.68
CA LYS A 151 27.18 -2.69 -5.31
C LYS A 151 25.96 -2.90 -4.44
N ASN A 152 24.83 -2.43 -4.93
CA ASN A 152 23.46 -2.65 -4.42
C ASN A 152 23.18 -2.09 -3.01
N ILE A 153 24.17 -1.66 -2.25
CA ILE A 153 24.03 -1.02 -0.94
C ILE A 153 25.13 -0.01 -0.71
N VAL A 154 24.81 1.14 -0.11
CA VAL A 154 25.80 2.18 0.22
C VAL A 154 25.29 3.08 1.35
N LYS A 155 26.21 3.73 2.05
CA LYS A 155 25.92 4.87 2.93
C LYS A 155 26.54 6.13 2.33
N VAL A 156 25.72 7.18 2.18
CA VAL A 156 26.12 8.46 1.57
C VAL A 156 25.98 9.64 2.53
N ASN A 157 26.72 10.69 2.25
CA ASN A 157 26.56 12.01 2.87
C ASN A 157 25.37 12.73 2.22
N THR A 158 24.49 13.31 3.00
CA THR A 158 23.29 13.99 2.52
C THR A 158 23.49 15.46 2.12
N SER A 159 24.67 16.02 2.38
CA SER A 159 25.04 17.34 1.88
C SER A 159 25.76 17.25 0.54
N THR A 160 26.71 16.31 0.40
CA THR A 160 27.61 16.23 -0.77
C THR A 160 27.28 15.08 -1.74
N GLY A 161 26.49 14.08 -1.32
CA GLY A 161 26.28 12.85 -2.10
C GLY A 161 27.43 11.84 -2.00
N ALA A 162 28.56 12.21 -1.39
CA ALA A 162 29.75 11.38 -1.34
C ALA A 162 29.55 10.10 -0.50
N VAL A 163 30.16 9.01 -0.96
CA VAL A 163 30.13 7.71 -0.28
C VAL A 163 30.88 7.75 1.05
N ARG A 164 30.27 7.23 2.10
CA ARG A 164 30.91 7.04 3.42
C ARG A 164 31.78 5.78 3.39
N LYS A 165 33.08 5.94 3.10
CA LYS A 165 34.02 4.82 2.85
C LYS A 165 34.11 3.78 3.96
N ARG A 166 33.84 4.16 5.22
CA ARG A 166 33.87 3.25 6.39
C ARG A 166 32.77 2.20 6.38
N PHE A 167 31.66 2.44 5.70
CA PHE A 167 30.54 1.51 5.57
C PHE A 167 30.83 0.53 4.42
N ALA A 168 30.85 -0.77 4.72
CA ALA A 168 30.97 -1.82 3.71
C ALA A 168 29.73 -1.74 2.76
N ARG A 169 29.94 -1.94 1.46
CA ARG A 169 28.97 -1.55 0.42
C ARG A 169 28.87 -2.54 -0.73
N ARG A 170 28.59 -3.82 -0.40
CA ARG A 170 28.44 -4.86 -1.40
C ARG A 170 27.36 -5.88 -0.99
N ALA A 171 26.31 -5.95 -1.76
CA ALA A 171 25.42 -7.10 -1.81
C ALA A 171 25.60 -7.79 -3.17
N ASP A 172 25.51 -9.11 -3.21
CA ASP A 172 25.68 -9.87 -4.47
C ASP A 172 24.51 -9.68 -5.43
N ASN A 173 23.33 -9.36 -4.92
CA ASN A 173 22.11 -9.08 -5.69
C ASN A 173 21.33 -7.90 -5.08
N THR A 174 20.19 -7.59 -5.67
CA THR A 174 19.31 -6.45 -5.35
C THR A 174 19.00 -6.32 -3.86
N VAL A 175 19.12 -5.10 -3.37
CA VAL A 175 18.58 -4.67 -2.09
C VAL A 175 17.26 -3.94 -2.36
N GLU A 176 16.16 -4.50 -1.85
CA GLU A 176 14.81 -3.96 -2.07
C GLU A 176 14.41 -2.96 -0.98
N THR A 177 14.72 -3.26 0.26
CA THR A 177 14.24 -2.47 1.38
C THR A 177 15.29 -2.31 2.48
N ILE A 178 15.33 -1.12 3.10
CA ILE A 178 16.22 -0.78 4.22
C ILE A 178 15.43 -0.08 5.31
N VAL A 179 15.58 -0.55 6.55
CA VAL A 179 15.10 0.13 7.75
C VAL A 179 16.23 0.31 8.73
N VAL A 180 16.34 1.48 9.35
CA VAL A 180 17.37 1.74 10.38
C VAL A 180 16.73 1.76 11.76
N HIS A 181 17.10 0.81 12.58
CA HIS A 181 16.70 0.77 13.99
C HIS A 181 17.90 0.90 14.91
N ARG A 182 18.01 2.03 15.62
CA ARG A 182 19.15 2.35 16.51
C ARG A 182 20.50 2.30 15.77
N ARG A 183 21.34 1.28 16.04
CA ARG A 183 22.65 1.04 15.38
C ARG A 183 22.58 -0.07 14.30
N HIS A 184 21.42 -0.60 14.04
CA HIS A 184 21.20 -1.70 13.13
C HIS A 184 20.58 -1.19 11.83
N VAL A 185 21.12 -1.60 10.71
CA VAL A 185 20.55 -1.41 9.38
C VAL A 185 19.97 -2.74 8.96
N LEU A 186 18.65 -2.83 8.89
CA LEU A 186 17.91 -4.03 8.51
C LEU A 186 17.69 -3.99 7.01
N VAL A 187 18.17 -5.00 6.29
CA VAL A 187 18.26 -5.00 4.84
C VAL A 187 17.55 -6.22 4.29
N GLY A 188 16.56 -6.01 3.43
CA GLY A 188 15.84 -7.05 2.70
C GLY A 188 16.12 -6.99 1.20
N GLY A 189 15.98 -8.13 0.51
CA GLY A 189 16.17 -8.19 -0.94
C GLY A 189 16.31 -9.62 -1.49
N PHE A 190 16.93 -9.72 -2.66
CA PHE A 190 17.23 -10.98 -3.36
C PHE A 190 18.60 -11.57 -3.05
N PHE A 191 19.45 -10.85 -2.35
CA PHE A 191 20.85 -11.23 -2.13
C PHE A 191 20.98 -12.54 -1.34
N LYS A 192 22.04 -13.28 -1.62
CA LYS A 192 22.50 -14.44 -0.84
C LYS A 192 23.71 -14.09 0.04
N SER A 193 24.39 -13.01 -0.29
CA SER A 193 25.55 -12.52 0.47
C SER A 193 25.56 -11.01 0.52
N ILE A 194 25.83 -10.47 1.71
CA ILE A 194 25.96 -9.04 1.92
C ILE A 194 27.20 -8.74 2.78
N ASN A 195 28.09 -7.87 2.30
CA ASN A 195 29.30 -7.43 2.98
C ASN A 195 30.16 -8.57 3.54
N ARG A 196 30.33 -9.65 2.71
CA ARG A 196 31.07 -10.88 3.04
C ARG A 196 30.38 -11.78 4.07
N SER A 197 29.12 -11.56 4.37
CA SER A 197 28.33 -12.44 5.22
C SER A 197 27.30 -13.21 4.37
N GLY A 198 27.25 -14.52 4.52
CA GLY A 198 26.27 -15.41 3.86
C GLY A 198 24.90 -15.28 4.50
N ARG A 199 24.27 -14.12 4.37
CA ARG A 199 22.92 -13.84 4.84
C ARG A 199 21.99 -13.78 3.64
N ASN A 200 21.13 -14.78 3.52
CA ASN A 200 20.17 -14.85 2.43
C ASN A 200 18.97 -13.96 2.70
N TYR A 201 18.62 -13.12 1.75
CA TYR A 201 17.41 -12.32 1.64
C TYR A 201 17.17 -11.31 2.75
N TYR A 202 17.64 -11.54 3.98
CA TYR A 202 17.42 -10.66 5.11
C TYR A 202 18.62 -10.62 6.06
N ALA A 203 19.16 -9.43 6.28
CA ALA A 203 20.35 -9.20 7.09
C ALA A 203 20.22 -7.99 8.02
N SER A 204 21.00 -7.98 9.10
CA SER A 204 21.24 -6.80 9.91
C SER A 204 22.71 -6.40 9.86
N LEU A 205 22.97 -5.12 9.63
CA LEU A 205 24.31 -4.57 9.51
C LEU A 205 24.54 -3.49 10.56
N ASN A 206 25.74 -3.42 11.07
CA ASN A 206 26.16 -2.31 11.92
C ASN A 206 26.12 -0.99 11.13
N SER A 207 25.43 0.00 11.65
CA SER A 207 25.17 1.29 10.96
C SER A 207 26.43 2.12 10.70
N ARG A 208 27.57 1.81 11.33
CA ARG A 208 28.85 2.49 11.14
C ARG A 208 29.75 1.76 10.15
N THR A 209 29.86 0.44 10.28
CA THR A 209 30.79 -0.39 9.51
C THR A 209 30.18 -1.14 8.35
N GLY A 210 28.87 -1.39 8.36
CA GLY A 210 28.17 -2.19 7.34
C GLY A 210 28.41 -3.70 7.47
N HIS A 211 29.16 -4.18 8.46
CA HIS A 211 29.30 -5.62 8.68
C HIS A 211 28.08 -6.22 9.39
N ASP A 212 27.85 -7.51 9.18
CA ASP A 212 26.80 -8.27 9.87
C ASP A 212 26.99 -8.12 11.39
N ASP A 213 25.99 -7.63 12.08
CA ASP A 213 26.00 -7.43 13.53
C ASP A 213 25.19 -8.47 14.30
N ARG A 214 24.66 -9.47 13.58
CA ARG A 214 23.91 -10.60 14.11
C ARG A 214 22.67 -10.22 14.93
N TYR A 215 22.18 -8.99 14.77
CA TYR A 215 20.94 -8.56 15.42
C TYR A 215 19.72 -9.32 14.87
N LEU A 216 19.73 -9.63 13.56
CA LEU A 216 18.86 -10.60 12.92
C LEU A 216 19.57 -11.95 12.83
N ARG A 217 18.97 -12.98 13.40
CA ARG A 217 19.37 -14.38 13.26
C ARG A 217 18.19 -15.15 12.71
N LEU A 218 17.81 -14.83 11.48
CA LEU A 218 16.64 -15.37 10.82
C LEU A 218 17.03 -16.13 9.57
N HIS A 219 16.30 -17.17 9.28
CA HIS A 219 16.32 -17.90 8.01
C HIS A 219 14.94 -17.78 7.39
N VAL A 220 14.87 -17.13 6.24
CA VAL A 220 13.66 -17.00 5.42
C VAL A 220 13.79 -17.94 4.24
N SER A 221 12.76 -18.71 3.94
CA SER A 221 12.78 -19.71 2.89
C SER A 221 11.41 -20.01 2.31
N GLY A 222 11.40 -20.73 1.20
CA GLY A 222 10.21 -21.00 0.41
C GLY A 222 9.79 -19.77 -0.40
N HIS A 223 8.97 -20.01 -1.39
CA HIS A 223 8.32 -19.00 -2.22
C HIS A 223 7.07 -19.60 -2.86
N TYR A 224 6.21 -18.77 -3.36
CA TYR A 224 5.12 -19.22 -4.21
C TYR A 224 5.64 -19.45 -5.61
N SER A 225 5.18 -20.53 -6.25
CA SER A 225 5.46 -20.81 -7.66
C SER A 225 4.15 -20.73 -8.43
N PHE A 226 4.07 -19.75 -9.30
CA PHE A 226 2.93 -19.59 -10.20
C PHE A 226 3.40 -19.78 -11.63
N PRO A 227 2.73 -20.60 -12.44
CA PRO A 227 3.07 -20.76 -13.86
C PRO A 227 3.08 -19.42 -14.60
N GLY A 228 4.16 -19.14 -15.33
CA GLY A 228 4.27 -17.92 -16.14
C GLY A 228 4.63 -16.64 -15.38
N VAL A 229 4.65 -16.62 -14.05
CA VAL A 229 4.97 -15.43 -13.26
C VAL A 229 6.42 -15.48 -12.77
N GLN A 230 7.19 -14.45 -13.07
CA GLN A 230 8.57 -14.29 -12.63
C GLN A 230 8.74 -13.03 -11.76
N PRO A 231 9.63 -13.04 -10.75
CA PRO A 231 10.49 -14.15 -10.34
C PRO A 231 9.88 -14.98 -9.20
N ASN A 232 9.68 -16.25 -9.41
CA ASN A 232 9.34 -17.23 -8.37
C ASN A 232 10.55 -17.49 -7.46
N ARG A 233 10.88 -16.57 -6.58
CA ARG A 233 12.08 -16.65 -5.76
C ARG A 233 11.86 -16.05 -4.39
N THR A 234 12.38 -16.70 -3.36
CA THR A 234 12.42 -16.13 -2.02
C THR A 234 13.06 -14.74 -2.02
N ARG A 235 12.36 -13.76 -1.45
CA ARG A 235 12.82 -12.37 -1.31
C ARG A 235 12.14 -11.66 -0.16
N ILE A 236 12.75 -10.59 0.31
CA ILE A 236 12.11 -9.58 1.17
C ILE A 236 12.05 -8.28 0.37
N TYR A 237 10.87 -7.74 0.14
CA TYR A 237 10.70 -6.54 -0.69
C TYR A 237 10.20 -5.32 0.08
N ASN A 238 9.57 -5.49 1.25
CA ASN A 238 9.14 -4.35 2.05
C ASN A 238 9.35 -4.56 3.55
N GLN A 239 9.46 -3.45 4.29
CA GLN A 239 9.59 -3.43 5.74
C GLN A 239 8.95 -2.15 6.30
N GLN A 240 8.09 -2.29 7.31
CA GLN A 240 7.43 -1.15 7.95
C GLN A 240 7.65 -1.12 9.46
N LEU A 241 8.42 -0.13 9.91
CA LEU A 241 8.66 0.09 11.33
C LEU A 241 7.43 0.71 11.99
N SER A 242 6.96 0.12 13.09
CA SER A 242 5.85 0.71 13.84
C SER A 242 6.20 2.11 14.35
N PRO A 243 5.25 3.06 14.46
CA PRO A 243 5.46 4.42 14.96
C PRO A 243 6.17 4.45 16.31
N LEU A 244 5.88 3.51 17.19
CA LEU A 244 6.54 3.36 18.48
C LEU A 244 7.96 2.76 18.40
N GLY A 245 8.40 2.33 17.20
CA GLY A 245 9.74 1.79 16.96
C GLY A 245 10.06 0.46 17.66
N ARG A 246 9.03 -0.28 18.12
CA ARG A 246 9.19 -1.53 18.89
C ARG A 246 8.92 -2.78 18.07
N ARG A 247 8.23 -2.65 16.95
CA ARG A 247 7.84 -3.72 16.03
C ARG A 247 8.18 -3.35 14.60
N LEU A 248 8.37 -4.38 13.77
CA LEU A 248 8.66 -4.24 12.35
C LEU A 248 7.88 -5.29 11.60
N LEU A 249 7.08 -4.89 10.63
CA LEU A 249 6.51 -5.78 9.63
C LEU A 249 7.58 -6.05 8.57
N VAL A 250 7.60 -7.26 8.06
CA VAL A 250 8.53 -7.69 7.00
C VAL A 250 7.70 -8.46 5.98
N GLU A 251 7.72 -8.01 4.75
CA GLU A 251 6.92 -8.51 3.65
C GLU A 251 7.83 -9.06 2.55
N GLY A 252 7.37 -10.10 1.89
CA GLY A 252 8.18 -10.76 0.88
C GLY A 252 7.50 -11.96 0.23
N ASP A 253 8.18 -12.56 -0.71
CA ASP A 253 7.81 -13.85 -1.28
C ASP A 253 8.56 -14.95 -0.51
N PHE A 254 7.90 -15.51 0.48
CA PHE A 254 8.40 -16.60 1.30
C PHE A 254 7.24 -17.36 1.96
N THR A 255 7.48 -18.62 2.35
CA THR A 255 6.48 -19.45 3.03
C THR A 255 6.90 -19.82 4.45
N ARG A 256 8.17 -19.59 4.82
CA ARG A 256 8.71 -19.96 6.14
C ARG A 256 9.69 -18.94 6.69
N VAL A 257 9.62 -18.77 8.02
CA VAL A 257 10.66 -18.09 8.80
C VAL A 257 11.15 -19.07 9.85
N HIS A 258 12.44 -19.47 9.76
CA HIS A 258 12.96 -20.66 10.44
C HIS A 258 12.15 -21.92 10.06
N ARG A 259 11.68 -22.66 11.07
CA ARG A 259 10.82 -23.84 10.90
C ARG A 259 9.33 -23.50 10.97
N THR A 260 8.99 -22.22 11.19
CA THR A 260 7.61 -21.79 11.38
C THR A 260 7.01 -21.32 10.06
N HIS A 261 5.82 -21.81 9.78
CA HIS A 261 5.04 -21.35 8.64
C HIS A 261 4.67 -19.87 8.83
N ARG A 262 5.10 -19.05 7.88
CA ARG A 262 4.83 -17.59 7.78
C ARG A 262 4.81 -17.25 6.32
N GLU A 263 3.65 -16.95 5.81
CA GLU A 263 3.50 -16.65 4.40
C GLU A 263 3.45 -15.15 4.18
N GLN A 264 4.32 -14.70 3.29
CA GLN A 264 4.41 -13.36 2.74
C GLN A 264 4.63 -12.23 3.76
N ILE A 265 4.23 -12.40 5.01
CA ILE A 265 4.39 -11.37 6.05
C ILE A 265 4.68 -11.98 7.42
N PHE A 266 5.57 -11.36 8.15
CA PHE A 266 5.78 -11.64 9.57
C PHE A 266 6.13 -10.37 10.34
N MET A 267 5.94 -10.44 11.65
CA MET A 267 6.25 -9.32 12.54
C MET A 267 7.42 -9.63 13.44
N LEU A 268 8.37 -8.70 13.53
CA LEU A 268 9.46 -8.73 14.48
C LEU A 268 9.16 -7.85 15.71
N ARG A 269 9.54 -8.33 16.87
CA ARG A 269 9.73 -7.51 18.07
C ARG A 269 11.19 -7.08 18.14
N LEU A 270 11.43 -5.78 18.10
CA LEU A 270 12.75 -5.19 18.13
C LEU A 270 13.18 -4.93 19.60
N ARG A 271 14.17 -5.67 20.09
CA ARG A 271 14.74 -5.50 21.41
C ARG A 271 16.10 -4.78 21.32
N ARG A 272 16.74 -4.52 22.45
CA ARG A 272 18.02 -3.82 22.47
C ARG A 272 19.13 -4.60 21.75
N THR A 273 19.23 -5.90 21.98
CA THR A 273 20.33 -6.75 21.52
C THR A 273 19.98 -7.67 20.36
N ARG A 274 18.70 -7.93 20.11
CA ARG A 274 18.25 -8.82 19.04
C ARG A 274 16.80 -8.54 18.63
N ALA A 275 16.46 -8.82 17.39
CA ALA A 275 15.07 -8.96 16.93
C ALA A 275 14.56 -10.39 17.13
N ARG A 276 13.27 -10.54 17.35
CA ARG A 276 12.61 -11.86 17.48
C ARG A 276 11.31 -11.87 16.68
N VAL A 277 11.06 -12.94 15.96
CA VAL A 277 9.77 -13.20 15.31
C VAL A 277 8.70 -13.30 16.40
N THR A 278 7.57 -12.62 16.18
CA THR A 278 6.43 -12.67 17.09
C THR A 278 5.54 -13.87 16.77
N ARG A 279 4.50 -14.08 17.58
CA ARG A 279 3.45 -15.08 17.31
C ARG A 279 2.36 -14.54 16.37
N TRP A 280 2.43 -13.27 16.00
CA TRP A 280 1.48 -12.63 15.08
C TRP A 280 1.46 -13.35 13.74
N ARG A 281 0.27 -13.72 13.27
CA ARG A 281 0.03 -14.39 12.00
C ARG A 281 -1.46 -14.36 11.65
N SER A 282 -1.80 -14.47 10.38
CA SER A 282 -3.14 -14.77 9.89
C SER A 282 -3.09 -15.90 8.87
N ALA A 283 -4.10 -16.73 8.83
CA ALA A 283 -4.27 -17.72 7.77
C ALA A 283 -4.71 -17.08 6.44
N GLU A 284 -5.19 -15.84 6.49
CA GLU A 284 -5.68 -15.11 5.32
C GLU A 284 -4.55 -14.65 4.36
N PHE A 285 -3.28 -14.78 4.79
CA PHE A 285 -2.12 -14.57 3.93
C PHE A 285 -1.71 -15.84 3.15
N PHE A 286 -2.44 -16.94 3.35
CA PHE A 286 -2.25 -18.19 2.65
C PHE A 286 -3.25 -18.28 1.50
N GLY A 287 -2.81 -18.79 0.38
CA GLY A 287 -3.70 -19.13 -0.71
C GLY A 287 -3.38 -18.43 -2.03
N SER A 288 -4.13 -18.81 -3.02
CA SER A 288 -4.13 -18.24 -4.36
C SER A 288 -5.45 -17.52 -4.60
N CYS A 289 -5.41 -16.51 -5.41
CA CYS A 289 -6.62 -15.83 -5.89
C CYS A 289 -7.18 -16.52 -7.12
N ALA A 290 -6.28 -16.96 -8.01
CA ALA A 290 -6.54 -17.79 -9.19
C ALA A 290 -5.37 -18.74 -9.40
N ASP A 291 -5.58 -19.81 -10.15
CA ASP A 291 -4.57 -20.83 -10.39
C ASP A 291 -3.30 -20.30 -11.11
N SER A 292 -3.45 -19.24 -11.90
CA SER A 292 -2.39 -18.61 -12.68
C SER A 292 -1.89 -17.28 -12.13
N GLU A 293 -2.57 -16.71 -11.11
CA GLU A 293 -2.29 -15.37 -10.65
C GLU A 293 -1.77 -15.36 -9.20
N PRO A 294 -0.60 -14.79 -8.97
CA PRO A 294 -0.01 -14.76 -7.64
C PRO A 294 -0.79 -13.82 -6.71
N PHE A 295 -1.06 -14.30 -5.52
CA PHE A 295 -1.48 -13.46 -4.42
C PHE A 295 -0.24 -12.86 -3.74
N TYR A 296 -0.18 -11.53 -3.63
CA TYR A 296 0.89 -10.82 -2.92
C TYR A 296 0.36 -9.88 -1.86
N VAL A 297 0.88 -10.00 -0.64
CA VAL A 297 0.88 -8.90 0.33
C VAL A 297 1.90 -7.89 -0.17
N HIS A 298 1.47 -6.81 -0.80
CA HIS A 298 2.36 -5.89 -1.51
C HIS A 298 2.93 -4.81 -0.58
N ALA A 299 2.08 -4.20 0.23
CA ALA A 299 2.48 -3.18 1.19
C ALA A 299 1.69 -3.27 2.50
N ALA A 300 2.31 -2.80 3.58
CA ALA A 300 1.63 -2.62 4.85
C ALA A 300 1.98 -1.26 5.48
N SER A 301 1.07 -0.73 6.29
CA SER A 301 1.31 0.43 7.14
C SER A 301 0.74 0.22 8.54
N TRP A 302 1.03 1.15 9.44
CA TRP A 302 0.59 1.11 10.82
C TRP A 302 -0.36 2.26 11.11
N SER A 303 -1.38 2.02 11.96
CA SER A 303 -2.04 3.13 12.64
C SER A 303 -1.06 3.91 13.52
N PRO A 304 -1.27 5.21 13.78
CA PRO A 304 -0.37 6.03 14.59
C PRO A 304 -0.09 5.46 15.99
N ASP A 305 -1.07 4.83 16.62
CA ASP A 305 -0.96 4.16 17.91
C ASP A 305 -0.32 2.76 17.84
N SER A 306 -0.03 2.28 16.65
CA SER A 306 0.49 0.93 16.36
C SER A 306 -0.46 -0.22 16.74
N SER A 307 -1.76 0.02 16.91
CA SER A 307 -2.74 -1.01 17.25
C SER A 307 -3.28 -1.77 16.04
N THR A 308 -3.29 -1.12 14.89
CA THR A 308 -3.82 -1.66 13.62
C THR A 308 -2.73 -1.68 12.55
N ILE A 309 -2.80 -2.68 11.69
CA ILE A 309 -1.97 -2.85 10.50
C ILE A 309 -2.90 -2.80 9.30
N TYR A 310 -2.61 -1.93 8.35
CA TYR A 310 -3.30 -1.85 7.07
C TYR A 310 -2.47 -2.57 6.03
N ILE A 311 -3.10 -3.37 5.17
CA ILE A 311 -2.42 -4.23 4.19
C ILE A 311 -3.07 -4.03 2.82
N ALA A 312 -2.25 -3.64 1.85
CA ALA A 312 -2.56 -3.65 0.44
C ALA A 312 -2.12 -4.99 -0.15
N ALA A 313 -3.03 -5.69 -0.77
CA ALA A 313 -2.76 -7.00 -1.37
C ALA A 313 -3.22 -7.03 -2.82
N ASN A 314 -2.45 -7.73 -3.63
CA ASN A 314 -2.68 -7.97 -5.04
C ASN A 314 -3.03 -9.43 -5.24
N GLY A 315 -3.80 -9.70 -6.26
CA GLY A 315 -4.12 -11.07 -6.63
C GLY A 315 -5.42 -11.10 -7.40
N PHE A 316 -5.32 -11.50 -8.62
CA PHE A 316 -6.39 -11.46 -9.57
C PHE A 316 -7.42 -12.57 -9.33
N LYS A 317 -8.70 -12.23 -9.30
CA LYS A 317 -9.78 -13.22 -9.36
C LYS A 317 -10.00 -13.64 -10.81
N PRO A 318 -10.06 -14.97 -11.13
CA PRO A 318 -10.26 -15.39 -12.51
C PRO A 318 -11.52 -14.82 -13.12
N PHE A 319 -11.40 -14.44 -14.37
CA PHE A 319 -12.47 -13.92 -15.23
C PHE A 319 -13.43 -15.03 -15.64
N ASN A 320 -14.25 -15.51 -14.74
CA ASN A 320 -15.43 -16.27 -15.13
C ASN A 320 -16.62 -15.70 -14.39
N ASN A 321 -17.46 -14.98 -15.13
CA ASN A 321 -18.77 -14.51 -14.67
C ASN A 321 -19.69 -15.63 -14.14
N SER A 322 -19.25 -16.88 -14.18
CA SER A 322 -19.99 -18.06 -13.74
C SER A 322 -19.51 -18.66 -12.42
N SER A 323 -18.38 -18.26 -11.86
CA SER A 323 -17.97 -18.80 -10.57
C SER A 323 -18.49 -17.94 -9.43
N SER A 324 -19.62 -18.34 -8.89
CA SER A 324 -20.13 -17.95 -7.56
C SER A 324 -19.23 -18.40 -6.40
N ALA A 325 -17.97 -18.74 -6.65
CA ALA A 325 -17.04 -19.04 -5.59
C ALA A 325 -16.81 -17.76 -4.77
N PRO A 326 -17.11 -17.77 -3.48
CA PRO A 326 -16.90 -16.62 -2.63
C PRO A 326 -15.43 -16.19 -2.71
N ARG A 327 -15.17 -14.88 -2.74
CA ARG A 327 -13.82 -14.36 -2.62
C ARG A 327 -13.26 -14.82 -1.30
N THR A 328 -12.31 -15.72 -1.34
CA THR A 328 -11.55 -16.15 -0.18
C THR A 328 -10.21 -15.47 -0.22
N GLY A 329 -9.82 -14.84 0.89
CA GLY A 329 -8.53 -14.19 0.98
C GLY A 329 -8.54 -12.70 0.61
N LEU A 330 -7.33 -12.15 0.38
CA LEU A 330 -7.08 -10.72 0.20
C LEU A 330 -6.78 -10.39 -1.26
N CYS A 331 -7.52 -10.97 -2.19
CA CYS A 331 -7.32 -10.75 -3.62
C CYS A 331 -7.71 -9.33 -4.02
N ASP A 332 -6.76 -8.54 -4.52
CA ASP A 332 -6.93 -7.13 -4.87
C ASP A 332 -7.78 -6.37 -3.83
N ALA A 333 -7.22 -6.28 -2.63
CA ALA A 333 -7.96 -5.78 -1.48
C ALA A 333 -7.16 -4.85 -0.58
N ALA A 334 -7.83 -3.83 -0.07
CA ALA A 334 -7.47 -3.08 1.10
C ALA A 334 -8.00 -3.80 2.35
N SER A 335 -7.19 -3.88 3.40
CA SER A 335 -7.60 -4.59 4.61
C SER A 335 -6.95 -4.06 5.88
N ALA A 336 -7.56 -4.32 7.02
CA ALA A 336 -7.02 -3.99 8.33
C ALA A 336 -6.97 -5.19 9.26
N PHE A 337 -5.88 -5.30 10.01
CA PHE A 337 -5.64 -6.36 10.98
C PHE A 337 -5.26 -5.81 12.36
N PRO A 338 -5.67 -6.44 13.45
CA PRO A 338 -5.14 -6.08 14.77
C PRO A 338 -3.67 -6.46 14.87
N SER A 339 -2.87 -5.64 15.53
CA SER A 339 -1.44 -5.86 15.71
C SER A 339 -1.08 -6.74 16.93
N GLY A 340 -2.05 -7.39 17.54
CA GLY A 340 -1.86 -8.28 18.70
C GLY A 340 -0.89 -9.43 18.42
N ASN A 341 -0.31 -10.00 19.48
CA ASN A 341 0.72 -11.04 19.36
C ASN A 341 0.12 -12.46 19.30
N ARG A 342 -0.86 -12.71 18.41
CA ARG A 342 -1.59 -13.99 18.31
C ARG A 342 -1.93 -14.31 16.85
N LYS A 343 -2.63 -15.40 16.60
CA LYS A 343 -3.37 -15.62 15.36
C LYS A 343 -4.47 -14.56 15.29
N VAL A 344 -4.49 -13.80 14.21
CA VAL A 344 -5.43 -12.68 13.99
C VAL A 344 -6.26 -12.92 12.75
N HIS A 345 -7.42 -12.28 12.73
CA HIS A 345 -8.28 -12.14 11.56
C HIS A 345 -8.36 -10.65 11.19
N HIS A 346 -8.79 -10.38 9.97
CA HIS A 346 -9.03 -9.01 9.55
C HIS A 346 -10.08 -8.32 10.44
N LYS A 347 -10.00 -7.02 10.52
CA LYS A 347 -11.06 -6.16 11.06
C LYS A 347 -12.08 -5.85 9.99
N TRP A 348 -11.59 -5.57 8.80
CA TRP A 348 -12.36 -5.32 7.60
C TRP A 348 -11.51 -5.62 6.35
N ILE A 349 -12.21 -5.86 5.24
CA ILE A 349 -11.67 -5.99 3.88
C ILE A 349 -12.53 -5.13 2.97
N ASN A 350 -11.90 -4.41 2.04
CA ASN A 350 -12.53 -3.68 0.97
C ASN A 350 -11.89 -4.09 -0.36
N TYR A 351 -12.68 -4.56 -1.30
CA TYR A 351 -12.20 -5.11 -2.57
C TYR A 351 -12.21 -4.05 -3.66
N THR A 352 -11.17 -4.05 -4.50
CA THR A 352 -11.02 -3.14 -5.65
C THR A 352 -11.46 -3.76 -6.98
N GLY A 353 -11.97 -4.99 -6.95
CA GLY A 353 -12.25 -5.75 -8.15
C GLY A 353 -11.05 -6.59 -8.59
N CYS A 354 -10.46 -6.26 -9.74
CA CYS A 354 -9.25 -6.92 -10.25
C CYS A 354 -8.10 -5.90 -10.42
N ASP A 355 -8.13 -4.83 -9.66
CA ASP A 355 -7.13 -3.77 -9.73
C ASP A 355 -6.18 -3.82 -8.53
N SER A 356 -4.90 -3.89 -8.80
CA SER A 356 -3.86 -4.07 -7.78
C SER A 356 -3.59 -2.82 -6.94
N LEU A 357 -3.38 -3.03 -5.65
CA LEU A 357 -2.95 -2.02 -4.68
C LEU A 357 -1.45 -2.17 -4.39
N PHE A 358 -0.68 -1.08 -4.45
CA PHE A 358 0.78 -1.09 -4.28
C PHE A 358 1.25 -0.41 -3.02
N SER A 359 0.47 0.50 -2.45
CA SER A 359 0.88 1.27 -1.28
C SER A 359 -0.24 1.50 -0.29
N THR A 360 0.12 1.77 0.94
CA THR A 360 -0.80 2.17 2.01
C THR A 360 -0.11 3.08 3.01
N ALA A 361 -0.85 4.04 3.54
CA ALA A 361 -0.44 4.89 4.65
C ALA A 361 -1.66 5.22 5.52
N ALA A 362 -1.47 5.54 6.80
CA ALA A 362 -2.60 5.88 7.65
C ALA A 362 -2.28 7.00 8.64
N ASN A 363 -3.25 7.87 8.89
CA ASN A 363 -3.31 8.74 10.06
C ASN A 363 -4.45 8.29 10.99
N SER A 364 -4.87 9.14 11.94
CA SER A 364 -5.92 8.78 12.89
C SER A 364 -7.33 8.74 12.28
N SER A 365 -7.55 9.43 11.18
CA SER A 365 -8.87 9.60 10.55
C SER A 365 -9.03 8.92 9.20
N THR A 366 -7.92 8.60 8.52
CA THR A 366 -7.95 8.00 7.19
C THR A 366 -6.88 6.92 7.04
N ALA A 367 -7.27 5.76 6.52
CA ALA A 367 -6.37 4.75 5.97
C ALA A 367 -6.39 4.89 4.44
N PHE A 368 -5.25 5.26 3.86
CA PHE A 368 -5.08 5.43 2.42
C PHE A 368 -4.56 4.15 1.79
N PHE A 369 -5.10 3.83 0.63
CA PHE A 369 -4.62 2.75 -0.23
C PHE A 369 -4.54 3.25 -1.66
N GLY A 370 -3.55 2.81 -2.39
CA GLY A 370 -3.36 3.26 -3.76
C GLY A 370 -2.58 2.28 -4.61
N GLY A 371 -2.86 2.35 -5.91
CA GLY A 371 -2.31 1.49 -6.94
C GLY A 371 -2.95 1.76 -8.30
N HIS A 372 -3.45 0.71 -8.93
CA HIS A 372 -4.19 0.80 -10.22
C HIS A 372 -5.69 0.93 -10.05
N GLU A 373 -6.21 0.93 -8.86
CA GLU A 373 -7.63 0.78 -8.58
C GLU A 373 -8.46 1.83 -9.30
N ARG A 374 -9.59 1.37 -9.81
CA ARG A 374 -10.68 2.18 -10.34
C ARG A 374 -11.85 2.25 -9.37
N TRP A 375 -11.96 1.25 -8.52
CA TRP A 375 -13.12 1.00 -7.68
C TRP A 375 -12.71 0.69 -6.24
N ALA A 376 -13.59 1.01 -5.32
CA ALA A 376 -13.69 0.43 -3.99
C ALA A 376 -15.07 -0.19 -3.83
N ASP A 377 -15.29 -0.95 -2.76
CA ASP A 377 -16.54 -1.68 -2.52
C ASP A 377 -16.99 -2.52 -3.74
N ASN A 378 -16.02 -3.16 -4.42
CA ASN A 378 -16.24 -3.90 -5.66
C ASN A 378 -15.99 -5.42 -5.51
N PRO A 379 -16.67 -6.12 -4.56
CA PRO A 379 -16.45 -7.54 -4.34
C PRO A 379 -16.88 -8.42 -5.52
N ASP A 380 -17.90 -8.02 -6.26
CA ASP A 380 -18.52 -8.79 -7.32
C ASP A 380 -18.19 -8.28 -8.73
N GLY A 381 -17.38 -7.21 -8.84
CA GLY A 381 -16.85 -6.71 -10.09
C GLY A 381 -15.42 -7.18 -10.35
N CYS A 382 -14.91 -6.88 -11.54
CA CYS A 382 -13.51 -7.08 -11.92
C CYS A 382 -13.03 -5.86 -12.72
N ASN A 383 -13.02 -5.92 -14.06
CA ASN A 383 -12.68 -4.77 -14.90
C ASN A 383 -13.86 -3.80 -15.11
N VAL A 384 -14.97 -4.07 -14.48
CA VAL A 384 -16.19 -3.25 -14.46
C VAL A 384 -16.68 -3.10 -13.03
N ALA A 385 -17.46 -2.07 -12.78
CA ALA A 385 -18.15 -1.91 -11.50
C ALA A 385 -19.17 -3.05 -11.30
N GLY A 386 -19.05 -3.76 -10.19
CA GLY A 386 -20.08 -4.64 -9.68
C GLY A 386 -21.14 -3.86 -8.89
N PRO A 387 -22.17 -4.56 -8.38
CA PRO A 387 -23.18 -3.94 -7.50
C PRO A 387 -22.54 -3.29 -6.28
N GLY A 388 -22.87 -2.02 -6.01
CA GLY A 388 -22.36 -1.27 -4.88
C GLY A 388 -20.94 -0.68 -5.05
N ALA A 389 -20.26 -0.95 -6.15
CA ALA A 389 -18.94 -0.42 -6.42
C ALA A 389 -18.95 1.11 -6.53
N ILE A 390 -17.96 1.75 -5.91
CA ILE A 390 -17.77 3.19 -5.93
C ILE A 390 -16.46 3.52 -6.65
N SER A 391 -16.49 4.52 -7.54
CA SER A 391 -15.28 4.97 -8.24
C SER A 391 -14.28 5.58 -7.27
N ALA A 392 -13.05 5.02 -7.21
CA ALA A 392 -11.95 5.45 -6.35
C ALA A 392 -10.63 5.38 -7.13
N LEU A 393 -10.53 6.21 -8.17
CA LEU A 393 -9.45 6.15 -9.15
C LEU A 393 -8.07 6.38 -8.51
N GLY A 394 -7.19 5.40 -8.67
CA GLY A 394 -5.76 5.44 -8.37
C GLY A 394 -5.39 5.55 -6.88
N MET A 395 -6.31 5.97 -6.03
CA MET A 395 -6.14 6.00 -4.58
C MET A 395 -7.47 6.29 -3.88
N GLY A 396 -7.79 5.53 -2.85
CA GLY A 396 -8.93 5.73 -1.96
C GLY A 396 -8.51 5.99 -0.50
N GLY A 397 -9.38 6.68 0.24
CA GLY A 397 -9.30 6.85 1.69
C GLY A 397 -10.43 6.11 2.39
N PHE A 398 -10.12 5.40 3.46
CA PHE A 398 -11.07 4.54 4.16
C PHE A 398 -11.13 4.89 5.64
N VAL A 399 -12.30 4.71 6.25
CA VAL A 399 -12.48 4.82 7.69
C VAL A 399 -11.60 3.77 8.39
N PRO A 400 -10.67 4.15 9.26
CA PRO A 400 -9.69 3.22 9.85
C PRO A 400 -10.30 2.04 10.62
N SER A 401 -11.49 2.22 11.22
CA SER A 401 -12.15 1.22 12.04
C SER A 401 -13.03 0.25 11.25
N THR A 402 -13.64 0.68 10.15
CA THR A 402 -14.68 -0.06 9.41
C THR A 402 -14.31 -0.41 7.98
N GLY A 403 -13.36 0.31 7.37
CA GLY A 403 -13.01 0.14 5.96
C GLY A 403 -14.05 0.75 5.00
N ALA A 404 -15.02 1.49 5.49
CA ALA A 404 -15.94 2.25 4.65
C ALA A 404 -15.18 3.33 3.88
N LEU A 405 -15.50 3.48 2.60
CA LEU A 405 -14.86 4.48 1.74
C LEU A 405 -15.23 5.89 2.20
N LEU A 406 -14.25 6.77 2.27
CA LEU A 406 -14.41 8.18 2.59
C LEU A 406 -14.56 8.97 1.29
N LEU A 407 -15.44 9.97 1.32
CA LEU A 407 -15.61 10.91 0.23
C LEU A 407 -14.82 12.19 0.51
N ASN A 408 -14.34 12.87 -0.52
CA ASN A 408 -13.77 14.20 -0.42
C ASN A 408 -14.89 15.27 -0.32
N SER A 409 -14.52 16.52 -0.14
CA SER A 409 -15.48 17.63 -0.05
C SER A 409 -16.35 17.83 -1.30
N GLY A 410 -15.97 17.26 -2.45
CA GLY A 410 -16.72 17.26 -3.69
C GLY A 410 -17.65 16.05 -3.86
N GLY A 411 -17.80 15.19 -2.83
CA GLY A 411 -18.65 13.99 -2.87
C GLY A 411 -18.08 12.85 -3.72
N THR A 412 -16.79 12.90 -4.10
CA THR A 412 -16.11 11.85 -4.84
C THR A 412 -15.06 11.15 -3.97
N ALA A 413 -14.71 9.92 -4.31
CA ALA A 413 -13.78 9.13 -3.52
C ALA A 413 -12.34 9.12 -4.07
N GLY A 414 -12.17 9.33 -5.36
CA GLY A 414 -10.85 9.27 -6.01
C GLY A 414 -9.99 10.47 -5.61
N LEU A 415 -8.75 10.18 -5.20
CA LEU A 415 -7.77 11.20 -4.80
C LEU A 415 -6.61 11.31 -5.79
N TYR A 416 -6.55 10.42 -6.76
CA TYR A 416 -5.47 10.35 -7.73
C TYR A 416 -6.05 10.24 -9.13
N SER A 417 -5.23 10.39 -10.18
CA SER A 417 -5.80 10.33 -11.52
C SER A 417 -5.89 8.90 -12.05
N ARG A 418 -6.64 8.74 -13.14
CA ARG A 418 -6.69 7.52 -13.95
C ARG A 418 -5.29 7.08 -14.34
N SER A 419 -4.74 6.07 -13.75
CA SER A 419 -3.50 5.52 -14.22
C SER A 419 -3.57 4.01 -14.17
N ARG A 420 -3.33 3.37 -15.30
CA ARG A 420 -3.00 1.95 -15.38
C ARG A 420 -1.49 1.70 -15.29
N GLY A 421 -0.68 2.74 -15.05
CA GLY A 421 0.71 2.58 -14.65
C GLY A 421 0.82 1.98 -13.25
N LEU A 422 1.94 2.15 -12.57
CA LEU A 422 2.10 1.66 -11.19
C LEU A 422 1.25 2.45 -10.18
N GLY A 423 0.65 3.58 -10.59
CA GLY A 423 -0.19 4.39 -9.71
C GLY A 423 0.59 4.90 -8.50
N ALA A 424 -0.06 4.90 -7.33
CA ALA A 424 0.57 5.28 -6.07
C ALA A 424 1.47 4.15 -5.56
N ASP A 425 2.77 4.19 -5.87
CA ASP A 425 3.76 3.15 -5.54
C ASP A 425 4.26 3.26 -4.08
N ASP A 426 4.37 4.49 -3.55
CA ASP A 426 4.70 4.73 -2.13
C ASP A 426 3.91 5.93 -1.60
N MET A 427 3.55 5.87 -0.34
CA MET A 427 2.82 6.91 0.37
C MET A 427 3.50 7.29 1.68
N LEU A 428 3.62 8.58 1.94
CA LEU A 428 4.21 9.11 3.16
C LEU A 428 3.32 10.18 3.80
N ILE A 429 2.73 9.88 4.94
CA ILE A 429 2.01 10.87 5.74
C ILE A 429 3.01 11.74 6.52
N THR A 430 2.77 13.03 6.49
CA THR A 430 3.45 14.05 7.29
C THR A 430 2.42 14.86 8.07
N SER A 431 2.86 15.73 8.96
CA SER A 431 1.96 16.67 9.66
C SER A 431 1.28 17.69 8.73
N GLN A 432 1.69 17.77 7.47
CA GLN A 432 1.17 18.74 6.50
C GLN A 432 0.24 18.10 5.46
N GLY A 433 0.21 16.77 5.38
CA GLY A 433 -0.58 16.04 4.40
C GLY A 433 0.12 14.78 3.92
N LEU A 434 -0.37 14.24 2.81
CA LEU A 434 0.03 13.00 2.18
C LEU A 434 0.91 13.26 0.96
N TRP A 435 2.09 12.67 0.96
CA TRP A 435 2.99 12.58 -0.19
C TRP A 435 2.82 11.26 -0.90
N ILE A 436 2.83 11.27 -2.22
CA ILE A 436 2.65 10.10 -3.08
C ILE A 436 3.83 10.04 -4.03
N ALA A 437 4.43 8.86 -4.16
CA ALA A 437 5.40 8.53 -5.20
C ALA A 437 4.73 7.67 -6.26
N SER A 438 5.06 7.92 -7.54
CA SER A 438 4.48 7.21 -8.67
C SER A 438 5.47 7.13 -9.84
N ASP A 439 5.03 6.56 -10.95
CA ASP A 439 5.72 6.59 -12.23
C ASP A 439 5.20 7.72 -13.14
N ASN A 440 5.73 7.77 -14.37
CA ASN A 440 5.26 8.63 -15.44
C ASN A 440 4.55 7.87 -16.57
N PHE A 441 4.22 6.59 -16.33
CA PHE A 441 3.57 5.75 -17.33
C PHE A 441 2.06 5.76 -17.15
N ASP A 442 1.35 6.02 -18.23
CA ASP A 442 -0.07 5.81 -18.35
C ASP A 442 -0.37 5.18 -19.71
N ALA A 443 -0.89 3.96 -19.71
CA ALA A 443 -1.21 3.23 -20.92
C ALA A 443 -2.49 3.74 -21.60
N ASP A 444 -3.33 4.48 -20.87
CA ASP A 444 -4.67 4.84 -21.34
C ASP A 444 -4.81 6.31 -21.73
N VAL A 445 -3.83 7.16 -21.42
CA VAL A 445 -3.92 8.61 -21.66
C VAL A 445 -2.62 9.16 -22.25
N THR A 446 -2.75 9.87 -23.35
CA THR A 446 -1.68 10.69 -23.93
C THR A 446 -1.45 11.93 -23.06
N GLY A 447 -0.97 11.77 -21.84
CA GLY A 447 -0.71 12.86 -20.92
C GLY A 447 -0.45 12.36 -19.50
N PHE A 448 0.54 12.94 -18.83
CA PHE A 448 1.02 12.54 -17.50
C PHE A 448 0.16 13.14 -16.38
N ASP A 449 -1.10 12.72 -16.26
CA ASP A 449 -2.05 13.28 -15.30
C ASP A 449 -2.11 12.46 -14.01
N LYS A 450 -0.99 12.36 -13.28
CA LYS A 450 -0.94 11.50 -12.09
C LYS A 450 -1.08 12.20 -10.74
N CYS A 451 -1.17 13.51 -10.71
CA CYS A 451 -1.33 14.24 -9.45
C CYS A 451 -2.62 15.05 -9.45
N GLY A 452 -3.73 14.44 -8.99
CA GLY A 452 -5.00 15.12 -8.81
C GLY A 452 -5.57 15.78 -10.08
N GLY A 453 -5.38 15.14 -11.25
CA GLY A 453 -5.82 15.68 -12.54
C GLY A 453 -4.98 16.86 -13.04
N GLN A 454 -3.81 17.14 -12.46
CA GLN A 454 -2.88 18.14 -13.00
C GLN A 454 -2.18 17.59 -14.24
N SER A 455 -2.53 18.13 -15.38
CA SER A 455 -1.91 17.80 -16.66
C SER A 455 -0.38 17.89 -16.59
N GLY A 456 0.30 16.82 -17.00
CA GLY A 456 1.76 16.79 -17.08
C GLY A 456 2.50 16.69 -15.76
N HIS A 457 1.85 16.33 -14.63
CA HIS A 457 2.53 16.17 -13.33
C HIS A 457 2.63 14.71 -12.89
N ALA A 458 3.83 14.16 -12.88
CA ALA A 458 4.09 12.75 -12.60
C ALA A 458 5.23 12.53 -11.59
N GLY A 459 5.20 11.39 -10.93
CA GLY A 459 6.27 10.88 -10.05
C GLY A 459 6.17 11.34 -8.61
N ILE A 460 5.80 12.57 -8.31
CA ILE A 460 5.66 13.10 -6.94
C ILE A 460 4.41 13.95 -6.84
N CYS A 461 3.54 13.63 -5.90
CA CYS A 461 2.35 14.41 -5.59
C CYS A 461 2.30 14.74 -4.10
N PHE A 462 1.76 15.88 -3.74
CA PHE A 462 1.49 16.27 -2.36
C PHE A 462 0.05 16.75 -2.22
N LEU A 463 -0.73 16.04 -1.41
CA LEU A 463 -2.08 16.41 -1.01
C LEU A 463 -2.03 17.02 0.40
N PRO A 464 -2.23 18.34 0.56
CA PRO A 464 -2.27 18.98 1.87
C PRO A 464 -3.39 18.42 2.75
N ASN A 465 -3.29 18.60 4.06
CA ASN A 465 -4.44 18.32 4.95
C ASN A 465 -5.65 19.15 4.50
N ALA A 466 -6.85 18.54 4.60
CA ALA A 466 -8.12 19.17 4.31
C ALA A 466 -8.47 20.24 5.36
#